data_3fc421fb32a34f4d2c2802fa9d01c3a7
#
_entry.id   3fc421fb32a34f4d2c2802fa9d01c3a7
#
_cell.length_a   1.000
_cell.length_b   1.000
_cell.length_c   1.000
_cell.angle_alpha   90.00
_cell.angle_beta   90.00
_cell.angle_gamma   90.00
#
_symmetry.space_group_name_H-M   'P 1'
#
loop_
_entity.id
_entity.type
_entity.pdbx_description
1 polymer ?
#
loop_
_entity_poly.entity_id
_entity_poly.type
_entity_poly.pdbx_seq_one_letter_code
_entity_poly.pdbx_strand_id
1 'polypeptide(L)'
;MSYYWLSEPFLYLAYAFLAGITVLSLVPKAYKPEISVPAWLGPVAAASIIVFGFVPLLQIIMFFKDDIGFWKSFNSIMFKFSEGERYAWILVLSILLAILTLIVRRKPGSVLRWLMPIALLGIAVAMSSFNHAASLYDGVGQLAFFGHFTAMAIWTGTLLLTGWFSTDQERWSSFLKWFHPLAVACVIVVIGSGLFLMTAVTPEPINSWTLSYGQALLVKHILILPLLVFAFVNGYLVKRKLRRDSGYRPAAWARNEGVLIWLIYIVTGYMNQQPAPHEVIDTLASYGPAATFVWFHPGFTIGELAFTWSWIGILSLCLGLALLWNVVNVFRRNRAAAVGLLSGLGAVVLIYCGLMFSVTAV
;
A
#
# COMPACT_ATOMS: atom_id res chain seq x y z
N MET A 1 5.41 -19.02 12.51
CA MET A 1 4.82 -17.82 11.87
C MET A 1 3.71 -18.27 10.92
N SER A 2 2.52 -17.71 11.06
CA SER A 2 1.43 -17.99 10.12
C SER A 2 1.68 -17.25 8.80
N TYR A 3 1.47 -17.89 7.67
CA TYR A 3 1.64 -17.27 6.34
C TYR A 3 0.42 -16.44 5.90
N TYR A 4 -0.52 -16.19 6.80
CA TYR A 4 -1.75 -15.45 6.50
C TYR A 4 -1.50 -14.01 6.01
N TRP A 5 -0.39 -13.39 6.44
CA TRP A 5 -0.01 -12.05 5.99
C TRP A 5 0.17 -11.93 4.46
N LEU A 6 0.46 -13.03 3.77
CA LEU A 6 0.60 -13.05 2.31
C LEU A 6 -0.70 -12.70 1.57
N SER A 7 -1.87 -12.88 2.21
CA SER A 7 -3.15 -12.54 1.59
C SER A 7 -3.35 -11.04 1.40
N GLU A 8 -2.85 -10.23 2.33
CA GLU A 8 -3.10 -8.79 2.33
C GLU A 8 -2.48 -8.03 1.15
N PRO A 9 -1.21 -8.23 0.76
CA PRO A 9 -0.65 -7.59 -0.42
C PRO A 9 -1.45 -7.86 -1.70
N PHE A 10 -1.91 -9.10 -1.89
CA PHE A 10 -2.73 -9.46 -3.04
C PHE A 10 -4.13 -8.86 -2.97
N LEU A 11 -4.72 -8.76 -1.77
CA LEU A 11 -5.98 -8.07 -1.53
C LEU A 11 -5.87 -6.58 -1.93
N TYR A 12 -4.82 -5.90 -1.46
CA TYR A 12 -4.58 -4.48 -1.76
C TYR A 12 -4.33 -4.26 -3.24
N LEU A 13 -3.55 -5.12 -3.88
CA LEU A 13 -3.29 -5.05 -5.32
C LEU A 13 -4.57 -5.27 -6.13
N ALA A 14 -5.37 -6.26 -5.77
CA ALA A 14 -6.64 -6.57 -6.44
C ALA A 14 -7.62 -5.40 -6.33
N TYR A 15 -7.75 -4.82 -5.13
CA TYR A 15 -8.60 -3.66 -4.91
C TYR A 15 -8.08 -2.44 -5.68
N ALA A 16 -6.77 -2.20 -5.70
CA ALA A 16 -6.16 -1.13 -6.49
C ALA A 16 -6.42 -1.31 -8.00
N PHE A 17 -6.31 -2.53 -8.54
CA PHE A 17 -6.66 -2.78 -9.94
C PHE A 17 -8.12 -2.45 -10.25
N LEU A 18 -9.07 -2.84 -9.40
CA LEU A 18 -10.47 -2.49 -9.59
C LEU A 18 -10.71 -0.98 -9.47
N ALA A 19 -10.02 -0.30 -8.54
CA ALA A 19 -10.06 1.16 -8.44
C ALA A 19 -9.54 1.83 -9.71
N GLY A 20 -8.41 1.37 -10.24
CA GLY A 20 -7.85 1.87 -11.49
C GLY A 20 -8.75 1.61 -12.70
N ILE A 21 -9.34 0.40 -12.84
CA ILE A 21 -10.33 0.08 -13.89
C ILE A 21 -11.52 1.04 -13.77
N THR A 22 -12.02 1.26 -12.57
CA THR A 22 -13.14 2.15 -12.28
C THR A 22 -12.83 3.58 -12.71
N VAL A 23 -11.74 4.16 -12.21
CA VAL A 23 -11.32 5.53 -12.55
C VAL A 23 -11.13 5.68 -14.06
N LEU A 24 -10.39 4.77 -14.68
CA LEU A 24 -10.11 4.84 -16.12
C LEU A 24 -11.36 4.61 -16.98
N SER A 25 -12.38 3.89 -16.49
CA SER A 25 -13.66 3.75 -17.19
C SER A 25 -14.46 5.05 -17.26
N LEU A 26 -14.30 5.93 -16.28
CA LEU A 26 -14.96 7.22 -16.20
C LEU A 26 -14.26 8.31 -17.00
N VAL A 27 -12.94 8.18 -17.23
CA VAL A 27 -12.15 9.17 -17.97
C VAL A 27 -12.36 8.98 -19.49
N PRO A 28 -12.72 10.05 -20.25
CA PRO A 28 -12.87 9.98 -21.70
C PRO A 28 -11.56 9.57 -22.41
N LYS A 29 -11.66 8.88 -23.54
CA LYS A 29 -10.51 8.37 -24.31
C LYS A 29 -9.50 9.46 -24.71
N ALA A 30 -9.96 10.69 -24.94
CA ALA A 30 -9.09 11.82 -25.29
C ALA A 30 -8.10 12.24 -24.19
N TYR A 31 -8.38 11.89 -22.92
CA TYR A 31 -7.60 12.31 -21.76
C TYR A 31 -6.75 11.19 -21.14
N LYS A 32 -6.61 10.04 -21.79
CA LYS A 32 -5.79 8.94 -21.33
C LYS A 32 -5.15 8.22 -22.52
N PRO A 33 -3.96 7.57 -22.34
CA PRO A 33 -3.39 6.70 -23.35
C PRO A 33 -4.34 5.54 -23.65
N GLU A 34 -4.15 4.87 -24.75
CA GLU A 34 -4.86 3.64 -25.03
C GLU A 34 -4.38 2.55 -24.07
N ILE A 35 -5.32 1.97 -23.32
CA ILE A 35 -5.03 1.00 -22.26
C ILE A 35 -5.73 -0.30 -22.61
N SER A 36 -4.92 -1.34 -22.88
CA SER A 36 -5.40 -2.68 -23.21
C SER A 36 -5.37 -3.60 -21.99
N VAL A 37 -6.34 -3.42 -21.09
CA VAL A 37 -6.50 -4.31 -19.92
C VAL A 37 -7.06 -5.65 -20.37
N PRO A 38 -6.47 -6.80 -19.99
CA PRO A 38 -7.05 -8.12 -20.28
C PRO A 38 -8.47 -8.28 -19.70
N ALA A 39 -9.35 -8.97 -20.41
CA ALA A 39 -10.76 -9.13 -20.01
C ALA A 39 -10.92 -9.85 -18.65
N TRP A 40 -10.01 -10.74 -18.36
CA TRP A 40 -10.01 -11.54 -17.12
C TRP A 40 -9.56 -10.76 -15.88
N LEU A 41 -8.84 -9.63 -16.05
CA LEU A 41 -8.21 -8.91 -14.91
C LEU A 41 -9.26 -8.39 -13.91
N GLY A 42 -10.35 -7.79 -14.39
CA GLY A 42 -11.42 -7.31 -13.51
C GLY A 42 -12.07 -8.43 -12.69
N PRO A 43 -12.59 -9.50 -13.33
CA PRO A 43 -13.16 -10.65 -12.61
C PRO A 43 -12.15 -11.33 -11.68
N VAL A 44 -10.90 -11.51 -12.08
CA VAL A 44 -9.86 -12.12 -11.22
C VAL A 44 -9.55 -11.23 -10.03
N ALA A 45 -9.43 -9.91 -10.22
CA ALA A 45 -9.23 -8.99 -9.12
C ALA A 45 -10.41 -9.04 -8.12
N ALA A 46 -11.65 -9.09 -8.61
CA ALA A 46 -12.82 -9.24 -7.75
C ALA A 46 -12.83 -10.59 -7.00
N ALA A 47 -12.51 -11.69 -7.67
CA ALA A 47 -12.35 -12.99 -7.04
C ALA A 47 -11.23 -13.01 -5.99
N SER A 48 -10.12 -12.32 -6.26
CA SER A 48 -9.01 -12.16 -5.30
C SER A 48 -9.45 -11.42 -4.04
N ILE A 49 -10.30 -10.38 -4.15
CA ILE A 49 -10.87 -9.71 -2.97
C ILE A 49 -11.70 -10.67 -2.13
N ILE A 50 -12.52 -11.51 -2.77
CA ILE A 50 -13.33 -12.51 -2.08
C ILE A 50 -12.44 -13.51 -1.34
N VAL A 51 -11.47 -14.09 -2.04
CA VAL A 51 -10.60 -15.13 -1.48
C VAL A 51 -9.70 -14.58 -0.37
N PHE A 52 -8.98 -13.51 -0.64
CA PHE A 52 -8.03 -12.95 0.32
C PHE A 52 -8.72 -12.16 1.44
N GLY A 53 -9.88 -11.56 1.18
CA GLY A 53 -10.70 -10.93 2.21
C GLY A 53 -11.34 -11.92 3.20
N PHE A 54 -11.45 -13.21 2.83
CA PHE A 54 -11.91 -14.27 3.73
C PHE A 54 -10.83 -14.72 4.73
N VAL A 55 -9.56 -14.51 4.42
CA VAL A 55 -8.44 -15.03 5.23
C VAL A 55 -8.47 -14.58 6.69
N PRO A 56 -8.78 -13.30 7.05
CA PRO A 56 -8.92 -12.91 8.45
C PRO A 56 -10.02 -13.68 9.19
N LEU A 57 -11.16 -13.93 8.54
CA LEU A 57 -12.24 -14.72 9.12
C LEU A 57 -11.80 -16.17 9.32
N LEU A 58 -11.08 -16.72 8.33
CA LEU A 58 -10.52 -18.08 8.44
C LEU A 58 -9.55 -18.20 9.64
N GLN A 59 -8.74 -17.17 9.92
CA GLN A 59 -7.88 -17.14 11.10
C GLN A 59 -8.70 -17.30 12.40
N ILE A 60 -9.79 -16.53 12.53
CA ILE A 60 -10.66 -16.58 13.71
C ILE A 60 -11.35 -17.95 13.80
N ILE A 61 -11.85 -18.49 12.68
CA ILE A 61 -12.45 -19.83 12.61
C ILE A 61 -11.46 -20.90 13.07
N MET A 62 -10.22 -20.81 12.57
CA MET A 62 -9.17 -21.78 12.90
C MET A 62 -8.68 -21.65 14.34
N PHE A 63 -8.77 -20.48 14.96
CA PHE A 63 -8.48 -20.27 16.37
C PHE A 63 -9.49 -21.00 17.29
N PHE A 64 -10.77 -20.93 16.97
CA PHE A 64 -11.83 -21.55 17.80
C PHE A 64 -12.16 -22.99 17.43
N LYS A 65 -11.57 -23.55 16.35
CA LYS A 65 -11.93 -24.90 15.87
C LYS A 65 -11.69 -26.01 16.88
N ASP A 66 -10.64 -25.86 17.69
CA ASP A 66 -10.23 -26.88 18.66
C ASP A 66 -11.12 -26.87 19.92
N ASP A 67 -11.74 -25.72 20.24
CA ASP A 67 -12.64 -25.54 21.39
C ASP A 67 -14.08 -25.99 21.08
N ILE A 68 -14.63 -25.57 19.94
CA ILE A 68 -16.05 -25.77 19.62
C ILE A 68 -16.31 -26.52 18.30
N GLY A 69 -15.24 -26.90 17.60
CA GLY A 69 -15.28 -27.57 16.31
C GLY A 69 -15.43 -26.61 15.12
N PHE A 70 -14.86 -27.02 13.97
CA PHE A 70 -14.80 -26.16 12.76
C PHE A 70 -16.16 -25.64 12.30
N TRP A 71 -17.16 -26.51 12.14
CA TRP A 71 -18.47 -26.10 11.61
C TRP A 71 -19.25 -25.17 12.55
N LYS A 72 -19.12 -25.35 13.86
CA LYS A 72 -19.74 -24.42 14.82
C LYS A 72 -19.04 -23.07 14.81
N SER A 73 -17.71 -23.05 14.75
CA SER A 73 -16.93 -21.82 14.61
C SER A 73 -17.28 -21.07 13.33
N PHE A 74 -17.32 -21.78 12.20
CA PHE A 74 -17.71 -21.21 10.90
C PHE A 74 -19.10 -20.59 10.94
N ASN A 75 -20.12 -21.35 11.37
CA ASN A 75 -21.49 -20.84 11.45
C ASN A 75 -21.64 -19.66 12.41
N SER A 76 -20.93 -19.69 13.55
CA SER A 76 -20.98 -18.58 14.50
C SER A 76 -20.37 -17.33 13.89
N ILE A 77 -19.17 -17.40 13.33
CA ILE A 77 -18.45 -16.24 12.78
C ILE A 77 -19.16 -15.70 11.56
N MET A 78 -19.66 -16.56 10.65
CA MET A 78 -20.30 -16.10 9.42
C MET A 78 -21.70 -15.52 9.62
N PHE A 79 -22.48 -16.02 10.58
CA PHE A 79 -23.91 -15.69 10.67
C PHE A 79 -24.34 -15.04 11.98
N LYS A 80 -23.44 -14.96 13.00
CA LYS A 80 -23.78 -14.36 14.31
C LYS A 80 -22.89 -13.19 14.68
N PHE A 81 -21.73 -13.04 14.03
CA PHE A 81 -20.80 -11.95 14.29
C PHE A 81 -20.83 -10.92 13.18
N SER A 82 -20.54 -9.67 13.53
CA SER A 82 -20.51 -8.53 12.60
C SER A 82 -19.46 -8.68 11.48
N GLU A 83 -18.40 -9.45 11.75
CA GLU A 83 -17.35 -9.77 10.79
C GLU A 83 -17.88 -10.55 9.59
N GLY A 84 -18.73 -11.54 9.83
CA GLY A 84 -19.36 -12.33 8.78
C GLY A 84 -20.34 -11.49 7.93
N GLU A 85 -21.12 -10.62 8.56
CA GLU A 85 -22.02 -9.70 7.84
C GLU A 85 -21.24 -8.76 6.91
N ARG A 86 -20.16 -8.16 7.42
CA ARG A 86 -19.30 -7.26 6.63
C ARG A 86 -18.65 -7.99 5.46
N TYR A 87 -18.18 -9.23 5.69
CA TYR A 87 -17.65 -10.05 4.60
C TYR A 87 -18.73 -10.41 3.55
N ALA A 88 -19.96 -10.66 3.96
CA ALA A 88 -21.06 -10.88 3.01
C ALA A 88 -21.26 -9.67 2.08
N TRP A 89 -21.15 -8.44 2.62
CA TRP A 89 -21.16 -7.23 1.78
C TRP A 89 -19.97 -7.17 0.83
N ILE A 90 -18.76 -7.49 1.29
CA ILE A 90 -17.57 -7.56 0.42
C ILE A 90 -17.79 -8.57 -0.70
N LEU A 91 -18.33 -9.76 -0.40
CA LEU A 91 -18.63 -10.80 -1.37
C LEU A 91 -19.63 -10.31 -2.45
N VAL A 92 -20.78 -9.79 -2.03
CA VAL A 92 -21.84 -9.32 -2.95
C VAL A 92 -21.33 -8.17 -3.83
N LEU A 93 -20.66 -7.18 -3.25
CA LEU A 93 -20.15 -6.02 -3.98
C LEU A 93 -19.00 -6.41 -4.93
N SER A 94 -18.17 -7.38 -4.56
CA SER A 94 -17.11 -7.88 -5.43
C SER A 94 -17.67 -8.64 -6.63
N ILE A 95 -18.69 -9.47 -6.44
CA ILE A 95 -19.41 -10.13 -7.56
C ILE A 95 -20.03 -9.09 -8.47
N LEU A 96 -20.70 -8.08 -7.90
CA LEU A 96 -21.26 -6.97 -8.67
C LEU A 96 -20.18 -6.26 -9.49
N LEU A 97 -19.03 -5.93 -8.91
CA LEU A 97 -17.91 -5.32 -9.61
C LEU A 97 -17.37 -6.22 -10.73
N ALA A 98 -17.26 -7.54 -10.52
CA ALA A 98 -16.84 -8.47 -11.56
C ALA A 98 -17.79 -8.38 -12.78
N ILE A 99 -19.10 -8.41 -12.55
CA ILE A 99 -20.11 -8.29 -13.58
C ILE A 99 -20.04 -6.93 -14.29
N LEU A 100 -19.95 -5.84 -13.51
CA LEU A 100 -19.87 -4.47 -14.05
C LEU A 100 -18.64 -4.27 -14.92
N THR A 101 -17.46 -4.79 -14.53
CA THR A 101 -16.23 -4.70 -15.33
C THR A 101 -16.41 -5.35 -16.71
N LEU A 102 -17.09 -6.49 -16.79
CA LEU A 102 -17.38 -7.18 -18.04
C LEU A 102 -18.39 -6.42 -18.91
N ILE A 103 -19.45 -5.89 -18.30
CA ILE A 103 -20.48 -5.12 -19.02
C ILE A 103 -19.89 -3.83 -19.59
N VAL A 104 -19.20 -3.05 -18.75
CA VAL A 104 -18.59 -1.77 -19.14
C VAL A 104 -17.52 -1.96 -20.21
N ARG A 105 -16.78 -3.06 -20.16
CA ARG A 105 -15.83 -3.42 -21.21
C ARG A 105 -16.51 -3.64 -22.56
N ARG A 106 -17.64 -4.38 -22.59
CA ARG A 106 -18.41 -4.65 -23.82
C ARG A 106 -19.16 -3.42 -24.33
N LYS A 107 -19.62 -2.56 -23.41
CA LYS A 107 -20.38 -1.34 -23.69
C LYS A 107 -19.77 -0.14 -22.95
N PRO A 108 -18.67 0.44 -23.46
CA PRO A 108 -17.94 1.52 -22.75
C PRO A 108 -18.77 2.78 -22.46
N GLY A 109 -19.85 3.01 -23.20
CA GLY A 109 -20.81 4.11 -22.98
C GLY A 109 -21.92 3.80 -21.96
N SER A 110 -21.94 2.59 -21.38
CA SER A 110 -23.01 2.19 -20.46
C SER A 110 -23.06 3.09 -19.22
N VAL A 111 -24.26 3.51 -18.84
CA VAL A 111 -24.52 4.25 -17.59
C VAL A 111 -24.13 3.42 -16.35
N LEU A 112 -24.11 2.10 -16.45
CA LEU A 112 -23.73 1.18 -15.37
C LEU A 112 -22.28 1.39 -14.87
N ARG A 113 -21.41 2.05 -15.64
CA ARG A 113 -20.07 2.43 -15.18
C ARG A 113 -20.10 3.27 -13.92
N TRP A 114 -21.18 4.04 -13.67
CA TRP A 114 -21.32 4.87 -12.47
C TRP A 114 -21.65 4.08 -11.21
N LEU A 115 -22.06 2.82 -11.33
CA LEU A 115 -22.24 1.91 -10.20
C LEU A 115 -20.90 1.33 -9.70
N MET A 116 -19.84 1.34 -10.52
CA MET A 116 -18.55 0.79 -10.13
C MET A 116 -17.92 1.55 -8.96
N PRO A 117 -17.84 2.90 -8.95
CA PRO A 117 -17.30 3.62 -7.79
C PRO A 117 -18.17 3.40 -6.53
N ILE A 118 -19.47 3.27 -6.65
CA ILE A 118 -20.37 3.03 -5.51
C ILE A 118 -20.06 1.66 -4.88
N ALA A 119 -19.96 0.62 -5.69
CA ALA A 119 -19.62 -0.73 -5.21
C ALA A 119 -18.21 -0.77 -4.62
N LEU A 120 -17.24 -0.10 -5.25
CA LEU A 120 -15.87 0.00 -4.76
C LEU A 120 -15.81 0.68 -3.39
N LEU A 121 -16.46 1.83 -3.23
CA LEU A 121 -16.53 2.55 -1.96
C LEU A 121 -17.27 1.72 -0.89
N GLY A 122 -18.31 0.99 -1.26
CA GLY A 122 -18.99 0.06 -0.36
C GLY A 122 -18.05 -1.02 0.19
N ILE A 123 -17.18 -1.60 -0.66
CA ILE A 123 -16.14 -2.55 -0.21
C ILE A 123 -15.17 -1.85 0.75
N ALA A 124 -14.72 -0.63 0.45
CA ALA A 124 -13.82 0.12 1.33
C ALA A 124 -14.44 0.42 2.69
N VAL A 125 -15.72 0.77 2.74
CA VAL A 125 -16.46 0.96 4.00
C VAL A 125 -16.51 -0.33 4.80
N ALA A 126 -16.86 -1.45 4.16
CA ALA A 126 -16.89 -2.76 4.82
C ALA A 126 -15.50 -3.15 5.36
N MET A 127 -14.43 -2.93 4.59
CA MET A 127 -13.05 -3.22 5.02
C MET A 127 -12.58 -2.28 6.13
N SER A 128 -12.96 -1.00 6.12
CA SER A 128 -12.53 -0.04 7.13
C SER A 128 -13.06 -0.35 8.53
N SER A 129 -14.12 -1.12 8.63
CA SER A 129 -14.73 -1.51 9.90
C SER A 129 -14.01 -2.65 10.63
N PHE A 130 -13.03 -3.32 9.99
CA PHE A 130 -12.22 -4.39 10.58
C PHE A 130 -10.91 -3.91 11.22
N ASN A 131 -10.67 -2.61 11.29
CA ASN A 131 -9.37 -2.06 11.66
C ASN A 131 -9.26 -1.77 13.17
N HIS A 132 -8.06 -1.99 13.74
CA HIS A 132 -7.73 -1.65 15.13
C HIS A 132 -7.96 -0.16 15.45
N ALA A 133 -7.67 0.76 14.52
CA ALA A 133 -7.92 2.17 14.73
C ALA A 133 -9.43 2.49 14.84
N ALA A 134 -10.31 1.71 14.18
CA ALA A 134 -11.75 1.85 14.33
C ALA A 134 -12.23 1.39 15.72
N SER A 135 -11.56 0.42 16.34
CA SER A 135 -11.88 -0.03 17.70
C SER A 135 -11.41 0.93 18.80
N LEU A 136 -10.38 1.76 18.51
CA LEU A 136 -9.80 2.70 19.47
C LEU A 136 -10.40 4.10 19.41
N TYR A 137 -10.77 4.56 18.20
CA TYR A 137 -11.22 5.94 17.94
C TYR A 137 -12.57 5.99 17.22
N ASP A 138 -13.38 4.95 17.34
CA ASP A 138 -14.72 4.85 16.74
C ASP A 138 -14.78 5.30 15.27
N GLY A 139 -15.76 6.12 14.91
CA GLY A 139 -15.97 6.57 13.53
C GLY A 139 -14.81 7.38 12.93
N VAL A 140 -13.98 8.06 13.74
CA VAL A 140 -12.84 8.83 13.24
C VAL A 140 -11.73 7.91 12.74
N GLY A 141 -11.41 6.83 13.48
CA GLY A 141 -10.45 5.82 13.07
C GLY A 141 -10.90 5.09 11.81
N GLN A 142 -12.17 4.75 11.72
CA GLN A 142 -12.77 4.16 10.52
C GLN A 142 -12.67 5.10 9.31
N LEU A 143 -13.00 6.39 9.48
CA LEU A 143 -12.90 7.39 8.40
C LEU A 143 -11.47 7.60 7.93
N ALA A 144 -10.51 7.65 8.85
CA ALA A 144 -9.10 7.78 8.52
C ALA A 144 -8.61 6.57 7.69
N PHE A 145 -8.95 5.35 8.10
CA PHE A 145 -8.60 4.15 7.33
C PHE A 145 -9.29 4.12 5.97
N PHE A 146 -10.59 4.42 5.91
CA PHE A 146 -11.35 4.51 4.66
C PHE A 146 -10.70 5.49 3.68
N GLY A 147 -10.36 6.70 4.16
CA GLY A 147 -9.70 7.72 3.34
C GLY A 147 -8.32 7.27 2.86
N HIS A 148 -7.50 6.71 3.77
CA HIS A 148 -6.18 6.17 3.47
C HIS A 148 -6.24 5.08 2.40
N PHE A 149 -7.07 4.08 2.61
CA PHE A 149 -7.21 2.92 1.74
C PHE A 149 -7.76 3.28 0.36
N THR A 150 -8.80 4.13 0.33
CA THR A 150 -9.43 4.57 -0.93
C THR A 150 -8.49 5.44 -1.76
N ALA A 151 -7.85 6.45 -1.14
CA ALA A 151 -6.91 7.33 -1.82
C ALA A 151 -5.70 6.57 -2.36
N MET A 152 -5.15 5.64 -1.56
CA MET A 152 -4.08 4.75 -1.97
C MET A 152 -4.50 3.94 -3.20
N ALA A 153 -5.66 3.30 -3.19
CA ALA A 153 -6.13 2.46 -4.29
C ALA A 153 -6.40 3.24 -5.58
N ILE A 154 -6.99 4.43 -5.49
CA ILE A 154 -7.23 5.31 -6.64
C ILE A 154 -5.92 5.71 -7.31
N TRP A 155 -4.96 6.20 -6.52
CA TRP A 155 -3.65 6.61 -7.03
C TRP A 155 -2.90 5.43 -7.65
N THR A 156 -2.67 4.39 -6.84
CA THR A 156 -1.81 3.27 -7.24
C THR A 156 -2.44 2.44 -8.35
N GLY A 157 -3.74 2.17 -8.30
CA GLY A 157 -4.44 1.41 -9.32
C GLY A 157 -4.45 2.11 -10.69
N THR A 158 -4.66 3.42 -10.72
CA THR A 158 -4.61 4.21 -11.96
C THR A 158 -3.19 4.21 -12.54
N LEU A 159 -2.17 4.39 -11.69
CA LEU A 159 -0.76 4.35 -12.09
C LEU A 159 -0.36 2.97 -12.63
N LEU A 160 -0.68 1.90 -11.90
CA LEU A 160 -0.35 0.53 -12.27
C LEU A 160 -0.95 0.16 -13.62
N LEU A 161 -2.25 0.39 -13.81
CA LEU A 161 -2.91 0.07 -15.09
C LEU A 161 -2.33 0.88 -16.24
N THR A 162 -2.07 2.16 -16.05
CA THR A 162 -1.50 3.00 -17.10
C THR A 162 -0.04 2.61 -17.41
N GLY A 163 0.75 2.33 -16.39
CA GLY A 163 2.16 1.94 -16.54
C GLY A 163 2.36 0.59 -17.21
N TRP A 164 1.48 -0.39 -16.93
CA TRP A 164 1.65 -1.77 -17.39
C TRP A 164 0.85 -2.10 -18.66
N PHE A 165 -0.29 -1.44 -18.90
CA PHE A 165 -1.22 -1.78 -19.96
C PHE A 165 -1.42 -0.67 -21.02
N SER A 166 -0.70 0.45 -20.94
CA SER A 166 -0.74 1.45 -22.01
C SER A 166 -0.05 0.93 -23.27
N THR A 167 -0.72 1.07 -24.41
CA THR A 167 -0.22 0.60 -25.72
C THR A 167 0.29 1.76 -26.58
N ASP A 168 -0.19 2.98 -26.35
CA ASP A 168 0.27 4.17 -27.05
C ASP A 168 1.00 5.14 -26.10
N GLN A 169 1.59 6.17 -26.71
CA GLN A 169 2.34 7.21 -25.99
C GLN A 169 1.81 8.62 -26.21
N GLU A 170 0.90 8.77 -27.17
CA GLU A 170 0.47 10.09 -27.64
C GLU A 170 -0.29 10.88 -26.57
N ARG A 171 -1.08 10.21 -25.72
CA ARG A 171 -1.98 10.87 -24.76
C ARG A 171 -1.45 10.93 -23.32
N TRP A 172 -0.21 10.52 -23.10
CA TRP A 172 0.42 10.63 -21.77
C TRP A 172 0.45 12.06 -21.23
N SER A 173 0.68 13.03 -22.08
CA SER A 173 0.64 14.45 -21.66
C SER A 173 -0.75 14.85 -21.17
N SER A 174 -1.81 14.43 -21.87
CA SER A 174 -3.20 14.67 -21.47
C SER A 174 -3.57 13.92 -20.21
N PHE A 175 -3.11 12.69 -20.06
CA PHE A 175 -3.25 11.89 -18.84
C PHE A 175 -2.61 12.58 -17.62
N LEU A 176 -1.36 13.01 -17.72
CA LEU A 176 -0.66 13.67 -16.63
C LEU A 176 -1.24 15.04 -16.23
N LYS A 177 -2.05 15.68 -17.08
CA LYS A 177 -2.71 16.94 -16.72
C LYS A 177 -3.73 16.78 -15.60
N TRP A 178 -4.49 15.69 -15.59
CA TRP A 178 -5.51 15.40 -14.57
C TRP A 178 -5.02 14.41 -13.51
N PHE A 179 -4.22 13.40 -13.91
CA PHE A 179 -3.76 12.37 -12.99
C PHE A 179 -2.77 12.91 -11.96
N HIS A 180 -1.85 13.80 -12.35
CA HIS A 180 -0.88 14.35 -11.41
C HIS A 180 -1.53 15.13 -10.26
N PRO A 181 -2.45 16.08 -10.45
CA PRO A 181 -3.15 16.71 -9.33
C PRO A 181 -4.00 15.72 -8.50
N LEU A 182 -4.63 14.73 -9.13
CA LEU A 182 -5.33 13.66 -8.41
C LEU A 182 -4.36 12.87 -7.53
N ALA A 183 -3.22 12.45 -8.08
CA ALA A 183 -2.20 11.71 -7.33
C ALA A 183 -1.67 12.54 -6.14
N VAL A 184 -1.41 13.83 -6.33
CA VAL A 184 -0.99 14.73 -5.23
C VAL A 184 -2.06 14.81 -4.14
N ALA A 185 -3.33 14.97 -4.50
CA ALA A 185 -4.43 14.97 -3.54
C ALA A 185 -4.52 13.63 -2.78
N CYS A 186 -4.41 12.50 -3.48
CA CYS A 186 -4.37 11.18 -2.85
C CYS A 186 -3.18 11.05 -1.89
N VAL A 187 -1.98 11.49 -2.28
CA VAL A 187 -0.78 11.45 -1.42
C VAL A 187 -0.98 12.29 -0.15
N ILE A 188 -1.58 13.47 -0.26
CA ILE A 188 -1.90 14.30 0.92
C ILE A 188 -2.85 13.57 1.87
N VAL A 189 -3.92 12.95 1.34
CA VAL A 189 -4.86 12.16 2.14
C VAL A 189 -4.16 10.97 2.77
N VAL A 190 -3.33 10.24 2.02
CA VAL A 190 -2.57 9.07 2.50
C VAL A 190 -1.60 9.45 3.63
N ILE A 191 -0.87 10.55 3.48
CA ILE A 191 0.06 11.02 4.52
C ILE A 191 -0.73 11.49 5.75
N GLY A 192 -1.73 12.34 5.61
CA GLY A 192 -2.51 12.87 6.73
C GLY A 192 -3.21 11.77 7.53
N SER A 193 -3.94 10.89 6.83
CA SER A 193 -4.62 9.76 7.47
C SER A 193 -3.63 8.73 8.03
N GLY A 194 -2.51 8.49 7.33
CA GLY A 194 -1.47 7.56 7.78
C GLY A 194 -0.78 8.02 9.05
N LEU A 195 -0.48 9.31 9.19
CA LEU A 195 0.05 9.88 10.43
C LEU A 195 -0.95 9.74 11.60
N PHE A 196 -2.22 10.02 11.35
CA PHE A 196 -3.27 9.81 12.35
C PHE A 196 -3.33 8.33 12.80
N LEU A 197 -3.38 7.39 11.83
CA LEU A 197 -3.41 5.95 12.13
C LEU A 197 -2.15 5.49 12.88
N MET A 198 -0.99 6.06 12.55
CA MET A 198 0.27 5.76 13.24
C MET A 198 0.21 6.20 14.70
N THR A 199 -0.22 7.42 14.99
CA THR A 199 -0.32 7.91 16.38
C THR A 199 -1.34 7.12 17.19
N ALA A 200 -2.40 6.62 16.55
CA ALA A 200 -3.41 5.80 17.18
C ALA A 200 -2.91 4.41 17.62
N VAL A 201 -2.04 3.80 16.79
CA VAL A 201 -1.58 2.41 16.99
C VAL A 201 -0.21 2.34 17.66
N THR A 202 0.62 3.38 17.47
CA THR A 202 2.03 3.40 17.90
C THR A 202 2.32 4.72 18.62
N PRO A 203 1.93 4.86 19.92
CA PRO A 203 2.16 6.07 20.70
C PRO A 203 3.66 6.41 20.84
N GLU A 204 4.51 5.40 20.90
CA GLU A 204 5.97 5.51 21.02
C GLU A 204 6.67 4.99 19.75
N PRO A 205 6.71 5.78 18.65
CA PRO A 205 7.20 5.28 17.36
C PRO A 205 8.65 4.80 17.40
N ILE A 206 9.55 5.47 18.15
CA ILE A 206 10.98 5.11 18.22
C ILE A 206 11.16 3.85 19.04
N ASN A 207 10.56 3.76 20.24
CA ASN A 207 10.64 2.58 21.08
C ASN A 207 10.03 1.35 20.38
N SER A 208 9.01 1.54 19.55
CA SER A 208 8.42 0.46 18.75
C SER A 208 9.42 -0.21 17.78
N TRP A 209 10.56 0.43 17.44
CA TRP A 209 11.57 -0.19 16.56
C TRP A 209 12.22 -1.43 17.19
N THR A 210 12.11 -1.62 18.49
CA THR A 210 12.49 -2.87 19.14
C THR A 210 11.59 -4.07 18.73
N LEU A 211 10.37 -3.82 18.22
CA LEU A 211 9.36 -4.79 17.90
C LEU A 211 9.25 -5.05 16.38
N SER A 212 8.78 -6.24 15.99
CA SER A 212 8.58 -6.60 14.57
C SER A 212 7.60 -5.67 13.86
N TYR A 213 6.54 -5.21 14.54
CA TYR A 213 5.61 -4.20 14.00
C TYR A 213 6.33 -2.89 13.68
N GLY A 214 7.08 -2.35 14.65
CA GLY A 214 7.79 -1.08 14.49
C GLY A 214 8.90 -1.14 13.43
N GLN A 215 9.60 -2.27 13.31
CA GLN A 215 10.57 -2.50 12.23
C GLN A 215 9.89 -2.44 10.84
N ALA A 216 8.77 -3.11 10.68
CA ALA A 216 8.00 -3.07 9.44
C ALA A 216 7.45 -1.66 9.15
N LEU A 217 6.94 -0.97 10.17
CA LEU A 217 6.48 0.41 10.07
C LEU A 217 7.61 1.36 9.64
N LEU A 218 8.81 1.21 10.21
CA LEU A 218 10.00 1.97 9.83
C LEU A 218 10.37 1.73 8.36
N VAL A 219 10.50 0.46 7.94
CA VAL A 219 10.81 0.10 6.54
C VAL A 219 9.76 0.65 5.57
N LYS A 220 8.47 0.57 5.93
CA LYS A 220 7.37 1.16 5.16
C LYS A 220 7.57 2.68 4.97
N HIS A 221 7.90 3.42 6.03
CA HIS A 221 8.13 4.87 5.96
C HIS A 221 9.35 5.22 5.12
N ILE A 222 10.44 4.45 5.25
CA ILE A 222 11.63 4.67 4.43
C ILE A 222 11.34 4.38 2.95
N LEU A 223 10.54 3.36 2.61
CA LEU A 223 10.11 3.06 1.23
C LEU A 223 9.27 4.19 0.60
N ILE A 224 8.56 4.98 1.41
CA ILE A 224 7.83 6.15 0.91
C ILE A 224 8.79 7.20 0.32
N LEU A 225 10.02 7.33 0.81
CA LEU A 225 10.98 8.32 0.33
C LEU A 225 11.31 8.14 -1.17
N PRO A 226 11.83 6.97 -1.63
CA PRO A 226 12.02 6.77 -3.06
C PRO A 226 10.70 6.77 -3.84
N LEU A 227 9.57 6.31 -3.26
CA LEU A 227 8.26 6.40 -3.92
C LEU A 227 7.88 7.84 -4.25
N LEU A 228 8.07 8.79 -3.31
CA LEU A 228 7.82 10.21 -3.54
C LEU A 228 8.77 10.81 -4.59
N VAL A 229 10.04 10.36 -4.62
CA VAL A 229 10.98 10.77 -5.66
C VAL A 229 10.53 10.27 -7.04
N PHE A 230 10.05 9.01 -7.15
CA PHE A 230 9.49 8.49 -8.41
C PHE A 230 8.19 9.21 -8.79
N ALA A 231 7.30 9.50 -7.85
CA ALA A 231 6.09 10.27 -8.09
C ALA A 231 6.41 11.69 -8.60
N PHE A 232 7.44 12.35 -8.04
CA PHE A 232 7.95 13.63 -8.54
C PHE A 232 8.51 13.49 -9.96
N VAL A 233 9.31 12.48 -10.25
CA VAL A 233 9.84 12.22 -11.60
C VAL A 233 8.69 12.00 -12.57
N ASN A 234 7.75 11.12 -12.27
CA ASN A 234 6.62 10.78 -13.14
C ASN A 234 5.62 11.94 -13.31
N GLY A 235 5.30 12.63 -12.22
CA GLY A 235 4.32 13.72 -12.25
C GLY A 235 4.86 15.02 -12.86
N TYR A 236 6.10 15.41 -12.55
CA TYR A 236 6.67 16.69 -12.94
C TYR A 236 7.70 16.59 -14.06
N LEU A 237 8.75 15.77 -13.89
CA LEU A 237 9.86 15.72 -14.85
C LEU A 237 9.46 15.05 -16.17
N VAL A 238 8.70 13.95 -16.12
CA VAL A 238 8.14 13.29 -17.32
C VAL A 238 7.22 14.25 -18.08
N LYS A 239 6.33 14.95 -17.38
CA LYS A 239 5.45 15.94 -18.01
C LYS A 239 6.24 17.03 -18.73
N ARG A 240 7.34 17.52 -18.14
CA ARG A 240 8.25 18.52 -18.76
C ARG A 240 8.99 17.92 -19.96
N LYS A 241 9.39 16.65 -19.88
CA LYS A 241 10.10 15.96 -20.96
C LYS A 241 9.19 15.70 -22.15
N LEU A 242 7.95 15.24 -21.95
CA LEU A 242 6.96 15.02 -23.00
C LEU A 242 6.61 16.30 -23.80
N ARG A 243 6.78 17.50 -23.21
CA ARG A 243 6.61 18.76 -23.94
C ARG A 243 7.74 19.05 -24.93
N ARG A 244 8.91 18.45 -24.73
CA ARG A 244 10.12 18.65 -25.57
C ARG A 244 10.36 17.49 -26.51
N ASP A 245 9.94 16.31 -26.13
CA ASP A 245 10.16 15.06 -26.87
C ASP A 245 8.84 14.23 -26.80
N SER A 246 8.07 14.30 -27.89
CA SER A 246 6.80 13.57 -28.02
C SER A 246 6.98 12.05 -28.14
N GLY A 247 8.16 11.58 -28.51
CA GLY A 247 8.50 10.15 -28.60
C GLY A 247 8.95 9.51 -27.28
N TYR A 248 9.06 10.30 -26.20
CA TYR A 248 9.51 9.77 -24.92
C TYR A 248 8.52 8.76 -24.33
N ARG A 249 9.04 7.63 -23.81
CA ARG A 249 8.27 6.50 -23.27
C ARG A 249 8.25 6.49 -21.73
N PRO A 250 7.22 7.04 -21.08
CA PRO A 250 7.18 7.15 -19.60
C PRO A 250 6.85 5.86 -18.88
N ALA A 251 6.25 4.86 -19.54
CA ALA A 251 5.75 3.65 -18.93
C ALA A 251 6.78 2.90 -18.05
N ALA A 252 8.06 2.90 -18.43
CA ALA A 252 9.12 2.25 -17.65
C ALA A 252 9.29 2.87 -16.26
N TRP A 253 9.19 4.20 -16.14
CA TRP A 253 9.27 4.91 -14.87
C TRP A 253 8.02 4.70 -14.01
N ALA A 254 6.83 4.68 -14.64
CA ALA A 254 5.58 4.35 -13.96
C ALA A 254 5.57 2.90 -13.44
N ARG A 255 6.15 1.93 -14.18
CA ARG A 255 6.29 0.55 -13.72
C ARG A 255 7.19 0.43 -12.50
N ASN A 256 8.30 1.15 -12.47
CA ASN A 256 9.23 1.11 -11.33
C ASN A 256 8.62 1.76 -10.07
N GLU A 257 7.82 2.81 -10.22
CA GLU A 257 7.01 3.33 -9.12
C GLU A 257 6.03 2.26 -8.62
N GLY A 258 5.41 1.50 -9.54
CA GLY A 258 4.54 0.37 -9.21
C GLY A 258 5.25 -0.76 -8.43
N VAL A 259 6.53 -1.02 -8.72
CA VAL A 259 7.33 -2.00 -7.94
C VAL A 259 7.52 -1.52 -6.49
N LEU A 260 7.81 -0.25 -6.25
CA LEU A 260 7.93 0.32 -4.90
C LEU A 260 6.60 0.23 -4.15
N ILE A 261 5.48 0.51 -4.82
CA ILE A 261 4.13 0.36 -4.25
C ILE A 261 3.90 -1.10 -3.83
N TRP A 262 4.26 -2.05 -4.68
CA TRP A 262 4.12 -3.48 -4.38
C TRP A 262 4.94 -3.88 -3.14
N LEU A 263 6.18 -3.39 -3.01
CA LEU A 263 7.00 -3.62 -1.82
C LEU A 263 6.35 -3.03 -0.56
N ILE A 264 5.75 -1.84 -0.65
CA ILE A 264 5.01 -1.23 0.47
C ILE A 264 3.81 -2.09 0.86
N TYR A 265 3.07 -2.66 -0.11
CA TYR A 265 1.96 -3.57 0.20
C TYR A 265 2.44 -4.84 0.92
N ILE A 266 3.57 -5.42 0.49
CA ILE A 266 4.17 -6.59 1.14
C ILE A 266 4.54 -6.27 2.60
N VAL A 267 5.25 -5.17 2.84
CA VAL A 267 5.65 -4.74 4.17
C VAL A 267 4.42 -4.41 5.04
N THR A 268 3.38 -3.80 4.46
CA THR A 268 2.14 -3.48 5.17
C THR A 268 1.39 -4.75 5.57
N GLY A 269 1.28 -5.74 4.68
CA GLY A 269 0.66 -7.03 5.00
C GLY A 269 1.39 -7.76 6.12
N TYR A 270 2.72 -7.77 6.10
CA TYR A 270 3.51 -8.32 7.19
C TYR A 270 3.29 -7.57 8.51
N MET A 271 3.31 -6.23 8.47
CA MET A 271 3.12 -5.37 9.63
C MET A 271 1.77 -5.63 10.32
N ASN A 272 0.69 -5.75 9.55
CA ASN A 272 -0.66 -5.91 10.10
C ASN A 272 -0.87 -7.23 10.86
N GLN A 273 -0.02 -8.23 10.64
CA GLN A 273 -0.05 -9.50 11.35
C GLN A 273 0.88 -9.55 12.57
N GLN A 274 1.59 -8.45 12.85
CA GLN A 274 2.41 -8.35 14.06
C GLN A 274 1.58 -7.76 15.21
N PRO A 275 1.90 -8.11 16.47
CA PRO A 275 1.29 -7.49 17.63
C PRO A 275 1.44 -5.96 17.58
N ALA A 276 0.33 -5.25 17.70
CA ALA A 276 0.34 -3.79 17.69
C ALA A 276 0.98 -3.25 18.97
N PRO A 277 1.91 -2.28 18.88
CA PRO A 277 2.69 -1.79 20.03
C PRO A 277 1.94 -0.68 20.80
N HIS A 278 0.75 -0.97 21.32
CA HIS A 278 0.01 -0.01 22.16
C HIS A 278 0.78 0.31 23.43
N GLU A 279 1.39 -0.72 24.05
CA GLU A 279 2.34 -0.63 25.15
C GLU A 279 3.60 -1.40 24.76
N VAL A 280 4.67 -0.66 24.43
CA VAL A 280 5.87 -1.25 23.83
C VAL A 280 6.53 -2.23 24.80
N ILE A 281 6.67 -1.85 26.08
CA ILE A 281 7.35 -2.66 27.12
C ILE A 281 6.61 -3.99 27.32
N ASP A 282 5.29 -3.97 27.45
CA ASP A 282 4.48 -5.18 27.66
C ASP A 282 4.49 -6.09 26.44
N THR A 283 4.43 -5.48 25.25
CA THR A 283 4.54 -6.22 23.98
C THR A 283 5.93 -6.86 23.85
N LEU A 284 6.99 -6.13 24.24
CA LEU A 284 8.37 -6.62 24.21
C LEU A 284 8.57 -7.77 25.22
N ALA A 285 8.01 -7.66 26.43
CA ALA A 285 8.05 -8.73 27.42
C ALA A 285 7.33 -9.99 26.96
N SER A 286 6.21 -9.84 26.22
CA SER A 286 5.38 -10.97 25.77
C SER A 286 5.91 -11.67 24.52
N TYR A 287 6.45 -10.93 23.54
CA TYR A 287 6.84 -11.42 22.22
C TYR A 287 8.34 -11.37 21.93
N GLY A 288 9.11 -10.68 22.77
CA GLY A 288 10.54 -10.45 22.59
C GLY A 288 10.87 -9.42 21.51
N PRO A 289 12.15 -9.04 21.41
CA PRO A 289 12.61 -8.07 20.41
C PRO A 289 12.64 -8.67 19.00
N ALA A 290 12.46 -7.80 18.00
CA ALA A 290 12.57 -8.17 16.59
C ALA A 290 13.96 -8.69 16.25
N ALA A 291 14.04 -9.80 15.51
CA ALA A 291 15.33 -10.38 15.09
C ALA A 291 16.18 -9.38 14.28
N THR A 292 15.55 -8.54 13.46
CA THR A 292 16.22 -7.47 12.71
C THR A 292 16.82 -6.40 13.62
N PHE A 293 16.16 -6.08 14.74
CA PHE A 293 16.69 -5.15 15.74
C PHE A 293 17.88 -5.75 16.50
N VAL A 294 17.72 -7.00 16.96
CA VAL A 294 18.78 -7.73 17.70
C VAL A 294 20.06 -7.89 16.86
N TRP A 295 19.92 -8.00 15.53
CA TRP A 295 21.08 -8.07 14.64
C TRP A 295 21.97 -6.81 14.70
N PHE A 296 21.39 -5.62 14.90
CA PHE A 296 22.15 -4.37 15.13
C PHE A 296 22.53 -4.14 16.59
N HIS A 297 21.75 -4.69 17.54
CA HIS A 297 21.90 -4.50 18.97
C HIS A 297 21.96 -5.85 19.70
N PRO A 298 23.07 -6.61 19.55
CA PRO A 298 23.22 -7.91 20.19
C PRO A 298 23.12 -7.79 21.72
N GLY A 299 22.36 -8.69 22.35
CA GLY A 299 22.17 -8.70 23.80
C GLY A 299 21.06 -7.78 24.32
N PHE A 300 20.36 -7.04 23.45
CA PHE A 300 19.18 -6.28 23.85
C PHE A 300 18.08 -7.21 24.32
N THR A 301 17.48 -6.89 25.46
CA THR A 301 16.33 -7.63 26.03
C THR A 301 15.12 -6.72 26.21
N ILE A 302 15.20 -5.76 27.12
CA ILE A 302 14.12 -4.79 27.42
C ILE A 302 14.80 -3.45 27.72
N GLY A 303 14.26 -2.34 27.23
CA GLY A 303 14.74 -0.98 27.46
C GLY A 303 14.10 0.01 26.50
N GLU A 304 14.29 1.28 26.79
CA GLU A 304 13.91 2.37 25.90
C GLU A 304 15.04 2.69 24.93
N LEU A 305 14.68 3.34 23.82
CA LEU A 305 15.65 3.76 22.81
C LEU A 305 15.91 5.26 22.89
N ALA A 306 17.19 5.62 22.84
CA ALA A 306 17.62 7.00 22.65
C ALA A 306 18.39 7.17 21.34
N PHE A 307 18.27 8.34 20.72
CA PHE A 307 19.08 8.68 19.56
C PHE A 307 20.51 9.03 20.01
N THR A 308 21.47 8.28 19.47
CA THR A 308 22.91 8.53 19.65
C THR A 308 23.56 8.55 18.26
N TRP A 309 23.91 9.76 17.82
CA TRP A 309 24.49 9.92 16.49
C TRP A 309 25.88 9.25 16.41
N SER A 310 25.96 8.19 15.58
CA SER A 310 27.24 7.56 15.26
C SER A 310 27.74 8.04 13.89
N TRP A 311 29.06 8.08 13.70
CA TRP A 311 29.64 8.43 12.38
C TRP A 311 29.20 7.48 11.26
N ILE A 312 29.06 6.20 11.58
CA ILE A 312 28.56 5.18 10.62
C ILE A 312 27.11 5.49 10.27
N GLY A 313 26.28 5.84 11.26
CA GLY A 313 24.90 6.23 11.06
C GLY A 313 24.79 7.46 10.16
N ILE A 314 25.51 8.54 10.47
CA ILE A 314 25.51 9.77 9.67
C ILE A 314 25.96 9.50 8.23
N LEU A 315 27.09 8.78 8.06
CA LEU A 315 27.60 8.45 6.72
C LEU A 315 26.57 7.64 5.90
N SER A 316 25.94 6.64 6.53
CA SER A 316 24.92 5.82 5.88
C SER A 316 23.72 6.65 5.46
N LEU A 317 23.24 7.57 6.31
CA LEU A 317 22.15 8.50 5.98
C LEU A 317 22.54 9.42 4.82
N CYS A 318 23.72 10.01 4.83
CA CYS A 318 24.21 10.86 3.75
C CYS A 318 24.31 10.12 2.42
N LEU A 319 24.82 8.88 2.41
CA LEU A 319 24.89 8.04 1.22
C LEU A 319 23.48 7.65 0.73
N GLY A 320 22.57 7.34 1.65
CA GLY A 320 21.16 7.06 1.32
C GLY A 320 20.49 8.26 0.64
N LEU A 321 20.65 9.47 1.16
CA LEU A 321 20.16 10.72 0.55
C LEU A 321 20.82 10.98 -0.81
N ALA A 322 22.11 10.70 -0.96
CA ALA A 322 22.80 10.81 -2.25
C ALA A 322 22.24 9.83 -3.28
N LEU A 323 21.85 8.61 -2.88
CA LEU A 323 21.19 7.64 -3.77
C LEU A 323 19.76 8.08 -4.14
N LEU A 324 19.01 8.70 -3.22
CA LEU A 324 17.71 9.30 -3.58
C LEU A 324 17.87 10.41 -4.62
N TRP A 325 18.87 11.29 -4.44
CA TRP A 325 19.22 12.30 -5.44
C TRP A 325 19.64 11.67 -6.78
N ASN A 326 20.37 10.55 -6.73
CA ASN A 326 20.79 9.84 -7.94
C ASN A 326 19.60 9.34 -8.77
N VAL A 327 18.45 9.00 -8.19
CA VAL A 327 17.24 8.64 -8.95
C VAL A 327 16.86 9.76 -9.94
N VAL A 328 16.89 11.01 -9.48
CA VAL A 328 16.61 12.19 -10.33
C VAL A 328 17.69 12.36 -11.41
N ASN A 329 18.95 12.14 -11.06
CA ASN A 329 20.08 12.23 -12.02
C ASN A 329 20.02 11.15 -13.10
N VAL A 330 19.63 9.92 -12.73
CA VAL A 330 19.39 8.80 -13.68
C VAL A 330 18.35 9.21 -14.71
N PHE A 331 17.23 9.81 -14.27
CA PHE A 331 16.22 10.32 -15.17
C PHE A 331 16.75 11.45 -16.09
N ARG A 332 17.42 12.45 -15.51
CA ARG A 332 17.97 13.59 -16.26
C ARG A 332 18.99 13.17 -17.31
N ARG A 333 19.79 12.13 -17.01
CA ARG A 333 20.81 11.57 -17.92
C ARG A 333 20.24 10.54 -18.89
N ASN A 334 18.92 10.38 -18.98
CA ASN A 334 18.24 9.41 -19.86
C ASN A 334 18.72 7.95 -19.67
N ARG A 335 19.12 7.56 -18.47
CA ARG A 335 19.51 6.19 -18.18
C ARG A 335 18.28 5.32 -17.93
N ALA A 336 18.48 3.98 -17.95
CA ALA A 336 17.41 3.01 -17.73
C ALA A 336 16.73 3.26 -16.36
N ALA A 337 15.40 3.23 -16.35
CA ALA A 337 14.59 3.43 -15.13
C ALA A 337 14.91 2.40 -14.04
N ALA A 338 15.34 1.19 -14.41
CA ALA A 338 15.79 0.16 -13.46
C ALA A 338 16.98 0.62 -12.60
N VAL A 339 17.91 1.42 -13.14
CA VAL A 339 19.02 1.99 -12.35
C VAL A 339 18.49 2.96 -11.31
N GLY A 340 17.42 3.73 -11.63
CA GLY A 340 16.73 4.56 -10.66
C GLY A 340 16.10 3.74 -9.55
N LEU A 341 15.43 2.62 -9.88
CA LEU A 341 14.85 1.72 -8.90
C LEU A 341 15.91 1.13 -7.96
N LEU A 342 17.02 0.62 -8.51
CA LEU A 342 18.12 0.10 -7.70
C LEU A 342 18.73 1.17 -6.79
N SER A 343 18.88 2.41 -7.28
CA SER A 343 19.30 3.54 -6.43
C SER A 343 18.31 3.83 -5.30
N GLY A 344 17.00 3.80 -5.60
CA GLY A 344 15.96 3.98 -4.59
C GLY A 344 15.98 2.88 -3.52
N LEU A 345 16.11 1.60 -3.93
CA LEU A 345 16.20 0.47 -3.01
C LEU A 345 17.50 0.50 -2.18
N GLY A 346 18.63 0.85 -2.80
CA GLY A 346 19.90 1.06 -2.09
C GLY A 346 19.79 2.19 -1.06
N ALA A 347 19.05 3.26 -1.37
CA ALA A 347 18.77 4.34 -0.42
C ALA A 347 17.97 3.83 0.79
N VAL A 348 16.96 2.97 0.56
CA VAL A 348 16.17 2.37 1.65
C VAL A 348 17.07 1.60 2.61
N VAL A 349 17.94 0.74 2.08
CA VAL A 349 18.88 -0.05 2.91
C VAL A 349 19.82 0.86 3.71
N LEU A 350 20.43 1.85 3.07
CA LEU A 350 21.38 2.74 3.73
C LEU A 350 20.71 3.63 4.79
N ILE A 351 19.50 4.15 4.52
CA ILE A 351 18.74 4.95 5.49
C ILE A 351 18.35 4.08 6.69
N TYR A 352 17.88 2.85 6.44
CA TYR A 352 17.55 1.92 7.50
C TYR A 352 18.75 1.59 8.37
N CYS A 353 19.89 1.22 7.78
CA CYS A 353 21.14 0.99 8.52
C CYS A 353 21.56 2.24 9.29
N GLY A 354 21.46 3.41 8.66
CA GLY A 354 21.82 4.68 9.28
C GLY A 354 21.01 4.98 10.55
N LEU A 355 19.70 4.70 10.51
CA LEU A 355 18.83 4.85 11.69
C LEU A 355 19.14 3.80 12.75
N MET A 356 19.33 2.53 12.36
CA MET A 356 19.67 1.48 13.32
C MET A 356 21.01 1.70 14.02
N PHE A 357 22.02 2.26 13.34
CA PHE A 357 23.29 2.65 13.96
C PHE A 357 23.24 3.97 14.77
N SER A 358 22.11 4.67 14.71
CA SER A 358 21.91 5.96 15.39
C SER A 358 20.94 5.86 16.58
N VAL A 359 20.61 4.66 17.03
CA VAL A 359 19.83 4.42 18.25
C VAL A 359 20.58 3.47 19.17
N THR A 360 20.42 3.67 20.47
CA THR A 360 20.99 2.79 21.52
C THR A 360 19.93 2.55 22.58
N ALA A 361 19.99 1.38 23.22
CA ALA A 361 19.20 1.11 24.43
C ALA A 361 19.74 1.94 25.60
N VAL A 362 18.83 2.51 26.40
CA VAL A 362 19.13 3.31 27.59
C VAL A 362 18.58 2.61 28.83
#